data_de3ca09dcac00b8dcdf7fdd4545b2ded
#
_entry.id   de3ca09dcac00b8dcdf7fdd4545b2ded
#
_cell.length_a   1.000
_cell.length_b   1.000
_cell.length_c   1.000
_cell.angle_alpha   90.00
_cell.angle_beta   90.00
_cell.angle_gamma   90.00
#
_symmetry.space_group_name_H-M   'P 1'
#
loop_
_entity.id
_entity.type
_entity.pdbx_description
1 polymer ?
#
loop_
_entity_poly.entity_id
_entity_poly.type
_entity_poly.pdbx_seq_one_letter_code
_entity_poly.pdbx_strand_id
1 'polypeptide(L)'
;IRDSELARMPITLFNAIALWHPPITIQVSRIIARRMRMEMETRQRTALSLPPHIARISDLGRTTLNFKTVALVPAAASVPVVEFARRLQTAFEETIDGPVAFLHQSTVTRALGRHVFTRMGKLKLAGWLTNQEQAYRLVVYVVDTSVGSSWAQTSIRQADCVLLLGFGDDPSVGEYERLLLSTKTTARKELVLLHADRSVVPGSTRAWLKPRPWISAHHHVEMPGIPASTAPAPADVRPMQALRTLKERLETRIGRTHRRHGGETTRPAHFSDFARLARRLCGLSIGLVLGGGGARGCAHMGVLRALEERGIPVDMVGGTSIGSFVAGLYAREGGVVSSLGRAKRFAGRMASLWRFVADVTYPLVSYTTGHEFNRGIFKCFLNTHIEDMWLPFFCNTTNITWSRMEVHTSGYAWRYVRGSMSLAGLVPPLIDEGNMLVD
;
A
#
# COMPACT_ATOMS: atom_id res chain seq x y z
N ILE A 1 -9.41 -13.40 16.53
CA ILE A 1 -10.64 -13.31 17.35
C ILE A 1 -10.32 -12.26 18.39
N ARG A 2 -11.09 -11.15 18.40
CA ARG A 2 -11.02 -10.16 19.46
C ARG A 2 -11.32 -10.86 20.79
N ASP A 3 -10.78 -10.37 21.90
CA ASP A 3 -11.23 -10.77 23.23
C ASP A 3 -12.71 -10.39 23.36
N SER A 4 -13.57 -11.33 23.04
CA SER A 4 -15.03 -11.12 23.04
C SER A 4 -15.60 -11.83 24.24
N GLU A 5 -16.38 -11.12 25.01
CA GLU A 5 -17.18 -11.72 26.07
C GLU A 5 -18.38 -12.44 25.42
N LEU A 6 -18.40 -13.77 25.50
CA LEU A 6 -19.48 -14.58 24.97
C LEU A 6 -20.43 -14.93 26.10
N ALA A 7 -21.61 -14.34 26.08
CA ALA A 7 -22.72 -14.77 26.94
C ALA A 7 -23.46 -15.94 26.28
N ARG A 8 -23.55 -17.08 26.97
CA ARG A 8 -24.35 -18.21 26.54
C ARG A 8 -25.80 -17.95 26.93
N MET A 9 -26.67 -17.73 25.95
CA MET A 9 -28.10 -17.60 26.18
C MET A 9 -28.75 -19.00 26.30
N PRO A 10 -29.41 -19.35 27.41
CA PRO A 10 -30.17 -20.59 27.51
C PRO A 10 -31.26 -20.63 26.45
N ILE A 11 -31.53 -21.83 25.89
CA ILE A 11 -32.54 -22.01 24.84
C ILE A 11 -33.92 -21.65 25.31
N THR A 12 -34.22 -21.84 26.58
CA THR A 12 -35.47 -21.46 27.23
C THR A 12 -35.69 -19.95 27.22
N LEU A 13 -34.65 -19.18 27.50
CA LEU A 13 -34.71 -17.73 27.45
C LEU A 13 -34.85 -17.22 26.00
N PHE A 14 -34.15 -17.84 25.05
CA PHE A 14 -34.31 -17.55 23.63
C PHE A 14 -35.73 -17.79 23.15
N ASN A 15 -36.31 -18.93 23.50
CA ASN A 15 -37.71 -19.27 23.16
C ASN A 15 -38.73 -18.31 23.82
N ALA A 16 -38.51 -17.90 25.06
CA ALA A 16 -39.33 -16.88 25.70
C ALA A 16 -39.28 -15.55 24.99
N ILE A 17 -38.05 -15.05 24.61
CA ILE A 17 -37.88 -13.84 23.85
C ILE A 17 -38.55 -13.95 22.47
N ALA A 18 -38.43 -15.11 21.81
CA ALA A 18 -39.03 -15.36 20.50
C ALA A 18 -40.57 -15.28 20.54
N LEU A 19 -41.17 -15.75 21.62
CA LEU A 19 -42.63 -15.70 21.85
C LEU A 19 -43.11 -14.27 22.16
N TRP A 20 -42.40 -13.55 23.02
CA TRP A 20 -42.82 -12.21 23.47
C TRP A 20 -42.43 -11.09 22.53
N HIS A 21 -41.35 -11.28 21.75
CA HIS A 21 -40.81 -10.27 20.83
C HIS A 21 -40.43 -10.88 19.47
N PRO A 22 -41.40 -11.31 18.64
CA PRO A 22 -41.16 -11.92 17.32
C PRO A 22 -40.26 -11.10 16.39
N PRO A 23 -40.31 -9.76 16.38
CA PRO A 23 -39.40 -8.96 15.53
C PRO A 23 -37.92 -9.16 15.82
N ILE A 24 -37.55 -9.43 17.08
CA ILE A 24 -36.14 -9.68 17.47
C ILE A 24 -35.64 -10.98 16.84
N THR A 25 -36.45 -12.02 16.84
CA THR A 25 -36.14 -13.31 16.23
C THR A 25 -35.91 -13.17 14.72
N ILE A 26 -36.73 -12.38 14.05
CA ILE A 26 -36.59 -12.07 12.62
C ILE A 26 -35.29 -11.32 12.36
N GLN A 27 -34.93 -10.35 13.18
CA GLN A 27 -33.66 -9.63 13.05
C GLN A 27 -32.46 -10.53 13.28
N VAL A 28 -32.45 -11.37 14.30
CA VAL A 28 -31.39 -12.34 14.57
C VAL A 28 -31.24 -13.31 13.41
N SER A 29 -32.38 -13.86 12.91
CA SER A 29 -32.39 -14.76 11.76
C SER A 29 -31.82 -14.06 10.48
N ARG A 30 -32.15 -12.79 10.26
CA ARG A 30 -31.60 -11.98 9.14
C ARG A 30 -30.10 -11.80 9.29
N ILE A 31 -29.59 -11.55 10.49
CA ILE A 31 -28.15 -11.38 10.76
C ILE A 31 -27.43 -12.71 10.49
N ILE A 32 -27.97 -13.82 10.97
CA ILE A 32 -27.42 -15.16 10.74
C ILE A 32 -27.44 -15.50 9.25
N ALA A 33 -28.56 -15.30 8.56
CA ALA A 33 -28.69 -15.57 7.14
C ALA A 33 -27.71 -14.70 6.30
N ARG A 34 -27.53 -13.44 6.69
CA ARG A 34 -26.56 -12.54 6.05
C ARG A 34 -25.11 -13.03 6.24
N ARG A 35 -24.77 -13.48 7.46
CA ARG A 35 -23.45 -14.07 7.74
C ARG A 35 -23.22 -15.37 6.97
N MET A 36 -24.18 -16.28 6.97
CA MET A 36 -24.10 -17.54 6.23
C MET A 36 -23.96 -17.30 4.72
N ARG A 37 -24.69 -16.33 4.16
CA ARG A 37 -24.55 -15.95 2.75
C ARG A 37 -23.15 -15.43 2.44
N MET A 38 -22.62 -14.54 3.27
CA MET A 38 -21.25 -14.03 3.13
C MET A 38 -20.19 -15.13 3.24
N GLU A 39 -20.38 -16.11 4.15
CA GLU A 39 -19.50 -17.27 4.27
C GLU A 39 -19.61 -18.23 3.06
N MET A 40 -20.84 -18.48 2.56
CA MET A 40 -21.05 -19.29 1.35
C MET A 40 -20.43 -18.64 0.10
N GLU A 41 -20.64 -17.33 -0.09
CA GLU A 41 -20.02 -16.59 -1.17
C GLU A 41 -18.49 -16.61 -1.07
N THR A 42 -17.97 -16.58 0.15
CA THR A 42 -16.52 -16.71 0.41
C THR A 42 -16.02 -18.10 0.04
N ARG A 43 -16.73 -19.17 0.45
CA ARG A 43 -16.37 -20.55 0.15
C ARG A 43 -16.51 -20.89 -1.34
N GLN A 44 -17.55 -20.40 -2.01
CA GLN A 44 -17.71 -20.59 -3.45
C GLN A 44 -16.61 -19.87 -4.27
N ARG A 45 -16.18 -18.68 -3.83
CA ARG A 45 -15.04 -17.97 -4.45
C ARG A 45 -13.70 -18.63 -4.18
N THR A 46 -13.54 -19.32 -3.06
CA THR A 46 -12.33 -20.09 -2.73
C THR A 46 -12.30 -21.44 -3.46
N ALA A 47 -13.45 -22.04 -3.76
CA ALA A 47 -13.57 -23.29 -4.49
C ALA A 47 -13.34 -23.15 -6.02
N LEU A 48 -13.61 -21.97 -6.58
CA LEU A 48 -13.09 -21.58 -7.89
C LEU A 48 -11.62 -21.19 -7.69
N SER A 49 -10.70 -22.12 -7.89
CA SER A 49 -9.26 -21.97 -7.75
C SER A 49 -8.73 -20.83 -8.62
N LEU A 50 -8.92 -19.60 -8.15
CA LEU A 50 -8.30 -18.42 -8.72
C LEU A 50 -6.81 -18.45 -8.39
N PRO A 51 -5.94 -18.20 -9.37
CA PRO A 51 -4.51 -18.11 -9.12
C PRO A 51 -4.18 -17.13 -8.00
N PRO A 52 -3.11 -17.33 -7.19
CA PRO A 52 -2.80 -16.53 -6.00
C PRO A 52 -2.73 -15.02 -6.23
N HIS A 53 -2.40 -14.59 -7.45
CA HIS A 53 -2.35 -13.17 -7.82
C HIS A 53 -3.75 -12.55 -8.00
N ILE A 54 -4.75 -13.32 -8.45
CA ILE A 54 -6.13 -12.85 -8.55
C ILE A 54 -6.82 -12.85 -7.17
N ALA A 55 -6.45 -13.78 -6.29
CA ALA A 55 -6.90 -13.77 -4.90
C ALA A 55 -6.48 -12.47 -4.17
N ARG A 56 -5.27 -11.95 -4.43
CA ARG A 56 -4.81 -10.64 -3.93
C ARG A 56 -5.63 -9.47 -4.48
N ILE A 57 -6.08 -9.53 -5.73
CA ILE A 57 -6.92 -8.47 -6.34
C ILE A 57 -8.34 -8.51 -5.78
N SER A 58 -8.90 -9.71 -5.53
CA SER A 58 -10.22 -9.83 -4.89
C SER A 58 -10.19 -9.34 -3.43
N ASP A 59 -9.04 -9.42 -2.76
CA ASP A 59 -8.82 -8.79 -1.45
C ASP A 59 -8.73 -7.26 -1.54
N LEU A 60 -8.19 -6.70 -2.62
CA LEU A 60 -8.25 -5.25 -2.90
C LEU A 60 -9.69 -4.73 -3.04
N GLY A 61 -10.59 -5.51 -3.64
CA GLY A 61 -12.02 -5.16 -3.76
C GLY A 61 -12.82 -5.26 -2.44
N ARG A 62 -12.28 -5.97 -1.44
CA ARG A 62 -12.86 -6.04 -0.08
C ARG A 62 -12.40 -4.92 0.85
N THR A 63 -11.55 -4.03 0.40
CA THR A 63 -10.89 -2.99 1.21
C THR A 63 -11.65 -1.69 1.36
N THR A 64 -12.92 -1.64 1.02
CA THR A 64 -13.84 -0.62 1.57
C THR A 64 -14.18 -0.92 3.04
N LEU A 65 -13.26 -1.58 3.76
CA LEU A 65 -13.43 -1.84 5.17
C LEU A 65 -13.17 -0.53 5.93
N ASN A 66 -14.23 0.05 6.44
CA ASN A 66 -14.14 1.04 7.50
C ASN A 66 -13.54 0.35 8.73
N PHE A 67 -12.23 0.46 8.92
CA PHE A 67 -11.60 0.03 10.15
C PHE A 67 -12.17 0.85 11.31
N LYS A 68 -12.49 0.18 12.40
CA LYS A 68 -12.84 0.83 13.66
C LYS A 68 -11.63 0.96 14.58
N THR A 69 -10.71 0.01 14.47
CA THR A 69 -9.53 -0.05 15.34
C THR A 69 -8.28 -0.34 14.55
N VAL A 70 -7.22 0.41 14.81
CA VAL A 70 -5.90 0.27 14.18
C VAL A 70 -4.84 0.21 15.27
N ALA A 71 -3.90 -0.74 15.19
CA ALA A 71 -2.75 -0.79 16.07
C ALA A 71 -1.49 -0.35 15.32
N LEU A 72 -0.75 0.59 15.90
CA LEU A 72 0.58 0.99 15.45
C LEU A 72 1.61 0.17 16.20
N VAL A 73 2.29 -0.73 15.53
CA VAL A 73 3.25 -1.66 16.11
C VAL A 73 4.62 -1.41 15.49
N PRO A 74 5.64 -1.03 16.24
CA PRO A 74 6.99 -0.88 15.69
C PRO A 74 7.59 -2.26 15.36
N ALA A 75 8.34 -2.39 14.29
CA ALA A 75 9.09 -3.62 13.98
C ALA A 75 10.24 -3.82 14.99
N ALA A 76 10.91 -2.74 15.37
CA ALA A 76 11.99 -2.71 16.33
C ALA A 76 11.81 -1.56 17.34
N ALA A 77 12.42 -1.65 18.49
CA ALA A 77 12.36 -0.62 19.55
C ALA A 77 12.91 0.75 19.12
N SER A 78 13.77 0.77 18.09
CA SER A 78 14.35 2.00 17.52
C SER A 78 13.36 2.81 16.68
N VAL A 79 12.22 2.24 16.29
CA VAL A 79 11.22 2.92 15.45
C VAL A 79 10.42 3.94 16.29
N PRO A 80 10.39 5.22 15.90
CA PRO A 80 9.77 6.28 16.68
C PRO A 80 8.23 6.26 16.54
N VAL A 81 7.57 5.24 17.12
CA VAL A 81 6.12 5.02 17.01
C VAL A 81 5.29 6.18 17.56
N VAL A 82 5.75 6.83 18.63
CA VAL A 82 5.03 7.96 19.26
C VAL A 82 5.04 9.18 18.35
N GLU A 83 6.18 9.51 17.75
CA GLU A 83 6.27 10.64 16.81
C GLU A 83 5.47 10.35 15.53
N PHE A 84 5.50 9.11 15.06
CA PHE A 84 4.65 8.67 13.95
C PHE A 84 3.16 8.86 14.27
N ALA A 85 2.73 8.41 15.46
CA ALA A 85 1.35 8.55 15.92
C ALA A 85 0.93 10.03 16.01
N ARG A 86 1.79 10.90 16.51
CA ARG A 86 1.54 12.35 16.60
C ARG A 86 1.32 12.97 15.21
N ARG A 87 2.20 12.67 14.25
CA ARG A 87 2.06 13.17 12.87
C ARG A 87 0.81 12.61 12.18
N LEU A 88 0.50 11.35 12.43
CA LEU A 88 -0.71 10.74 11.90
C LEU A 88 -1.96 11.38 12.51
N GLN A 89 -1.94 11.70 13.81
CA GLN A 89 -3.04 12.41 14.47
C GLN A 89 -3.27 13.78 13.83
N THR A 90 -2.24 14.59 13.63
CA THR A 90 -2.36 15.89 12.94
C THR A 90 -2.95 15.71 11.54
N ALA A 91 -2.52 14.69 10.79
CA ALA A 91 -3.06 14.42 9.47
C ALA A 91 -4.54 14.00 9.49
N PHE A 92 -5.01 13.29 10.52
CA PHE A 92 -6.43 13.00 10.69
C PHE A 92 -7.23 14.27 10.95
N GLU A 93 -6.75 15.14 11.84
CA GLU A 93 -7.41 16.42 12.19
C GLU A 93 -7.56 17.33 10.95
N GLU A 94 -6.59 17.30 10.04
CA GLU A 94 -6.60 18.12 8.82
C GLU A 94 -7.40 17.53 7.65
N THR A 95 -7.56 16.20 7.60
CA THR A 95 -8.10 15.54 6.40
C THR A 95 -9.44 14.87 6.59
N ILE A 96 -9.87 14.62 7.81
CA ILE A 96 -11.01 13.74 8.08
C ILE A 96 -11.98 14.40 9.07
N ASP A 97 -13.22 14.50 8.65
CA ASP A 97 -14.31 14.89 9.55
C ASP A 97 -14.65 13.72 10.49
N GLY A 98 -14.52 13.97 11.77
CA GLY A 98 -14.92 13.07 12.84
C GLY A 98 -13.81 12.78 13.85
N PRO A 99 -14.19 12.49 15.10
CA PRO A 99 -13.24 12.29 16.18
C PRO A 99 -12.45 10.98 16.01
N VAL A 100 -11.14 11.08 16.17
CA VAL A 100 -10.21 9.94 16.19
C VAL A 100 -9.52 9.89 17.55
N ALA A 101 -9.53 8.71 18.19
CA ALA A 101 -8.86 8.53 19.48
C ALA A 101 -7.49 7.88 19.30
N PHE A 102 -6.47 8.46 19.92
CA PHE A 102 -5.14 7.87 20.05
C PHE A 102 -4.93 7.38 21.48
N LEU A 103 -4.81 6.07 21.65
CA LEU A 103 -4.75 5.44 22.96
C LEU A 103 -3.33 4.88 23.20
N HIS A 104 -2.70 5.44 24.21
CA HIS A 104 -1.41 5.00 24.76
C HIS A 104 -1.63 4.25 26.08
N GLN A 105 -0.67 3.44 26.50
CA GLN A 105 -0.75 2.80 27.83
C GLN A 105 -1.01 3.80 28.95
N SER A 106 -0.36 4.95 28.89
CA SER A 106 -0.51 6.03 29.87
C SER A 106 -1.93 6.61 29.92
N THR A 107 -2.57 6.77 28.77
CA THR A 107 -3.97 7.25 28.65
C THR A 107 -4.94 6.29 29.32
N VAL A 108 -4.77 4.98 29.03
CA VAL A 108 -5.59 3.92 29.61
C VAL A 108 -5.39 3.83 31.13
N THR A 109 -4.14 3.86 31.57
CA THR A 109 -3.84 3.81 33.00
C THR A 109 -4.38 5.03 33.76
N ARG A 110 -4.38 6.21 33.14
CA ARG A 110 -4.98 7.42 33.73
C ARG A 110 -6.51 7.32 33.86
N ALA A 111 -7.17 6.74 32.86
CA ALA A 111 -8.62 6.59 32.84
C ALA A 111 -9.14 5.49 33.77
N LEU A 112 -8.44 4.36 33.87
CA LEU A 112 -8.94 3.14 34.53
C LEU A 112 -8.15 2.73 35.78
N GLY A 113 -7.02 3.39 36.04
CA GLY A 113 -6.12 3.10 37.16
C GLY A 113 -5.02 2.07 36.81
N ARG A 114 -4.01 1.98 37.71
CA ARG A 114 -2.80 1.16 37.47
C ARG A 114 -3.04 -0.35 37.36
N HIS A 115 -4.12 -0.84 37.96
CA HIS A 115 -4.44 -2.28 38.01
C HIS A 115 -5.26 -2.79 36.80
N VAL A 116 -5.47 -1.93 35.78
CA VAL A 116 -6.28 -2.25 34.60
C VAL A 116 -5.76 -3.45 33.79
N PHE A 117 -4.45 -3.68 33.79
CA PHE A 117 -3.81 -4.79 33.06
C PHE A 117 -3.73 -6.09 33.86
N THR A 118 -4.24 -6.11 35.09
CA THR A 118 -4.38 -7.35 35.87
C THR A 118 -5.55 -8.20 35.36
N ARG A 119 -5.59 -9.47 35.79
CA ARG A 119 -6.67 -10.39 35.41
C ARG A 119 -8.07 -9.84 35.72
N MET A 120 -8.22 -9.18 36.87
CA MET A 120 -9.48 -8.56 37.32
C MET A 120 -9.83 -7.27 36.49
N GLY A 121 -8.79 -6.52 36.07
CA GLY A 121 -9.00 -5.30 35.30
C GLY A 121 -9.38 -5.51 33.85
N LYS A 122 -9.16 -6.69 33.27
CA LYS A 122 -9.40 -6.96 31.84
C LYS A 122 -10.83 -6.71 31.39
N LEU A 123 -11.84 -7.08 32.19
CA LEU A 123 -13.25 -6.83 31.88
C LEU A 123 -13.54 -5.33 31.81
N LYS A 124 -13.02 -4.57 32.79
CA LYS A 124 -13.17 -3.10 32.83
C LYS A 124 -12.50 -2.45 31.61
N LEU A 125 -11.32 -2.98 31.23
CA LEU A 125 -10.60 -2.53 30.04
C LEU A 125 -11.42 -2.80 28.77
N ALA A 126 -11.93 -4.03 28.59
CA ALA A 126 -12.71 -4.39 27.41
C ALA A 126 -13.96 -3.51 27.26
N GLY A 127 -14.71 -3.31 28.34
CA GLY A 127 -15.89 -2.44 28.33
C GLY A 127 -15.54 -0.99 28.00
N TRP A 128 -14.44 -0.46 28.57
CA TRP A 128 -14.00 0.91 28.26
C TRP A 128 -13.55 1.04 26.79
N LEU A 129 -12.81 0.09 26.25
CA LEU A 129 -12.40 0.09 24.84
C LEU A 129 -13.61 0.03 23.91
N THR A 130 -14.62 -0.77 24.22
CA THR A 130 -15.89 -0.80 23.46
C THR A 130 -16.57 0.57 23.45
N ASN A 131 -16.59 1.27 24.59
CA ASN A 131 -17.16 2.62 24.66
C ASN A 131 -16.34 3.60 23.80
N GLN A 132 -15.00 3.49 23.74
CA GLN A 132 -14.17 4.30 22.84
C GLN A 132 -14.50 4.00 21.37
N GLU A 133 -14.66 2.73 20.99
CA GLU A 133 -15.02 2.35 19.63
C GLU A 133 -16.41 2.87 19.22
N GLN A 134 -17.32 3.04 20.16
CA GLN A 134 -18.65 3.64 19.88
C GLN A 134 -18.58 5.17 19.76
N ALA A 135 -17.79 5.82 20.61
CA ALA A 135 -17.67 7.28 20.68
C ALA A 135 -16.87 7.88 19.52
N TYR A 136 -15.86 7.16 19.02
CA TYR A 136 -14.94 7.65 18.01
C TYR A 136 -15.15 6.95 16.67
N ARG A 137 -14.89 7.68 15.56
CA ARG A 137 -14.91 7.11 14.21
C ARG A 137 -13.84 6.03 14.05
N LEU A 138 -12.65 6.30 14.56
CA LEU A 138 -11.49 5.42 14.52
C LEU A 138 -10.76 5.48 15.87
N VAL A 139 -10.32 4.33 16.36
CA VAL A 139 -9.48 4.22 17.55
C VAL A 139 -8.11 3.68 17.14
N VAL A 140 -7.06 4.41 17.45
CA VAL A 140 -5.67 4.05 17.14
C VAL A 140 -4.97 3.66 18.43
N TYR A 141 -4.57 2.40 18.53
CA TYR A 141 -3.76 1.88 19.63
C TYR A 141 -2.29 2.08 19.33
N VAL A 142 -1.60 2.85 20.15
CA VAL A 142 -0.17 3.11 19.99
C VAL A 142 0.60 2.18 20.92
N VAL A 143 1.40 1.27 20.33
CA VAL A 143 2.25 0.35 21.08
C VAL A 143 3.58 1.05 21.39
N ASP A 144 3.57 1.83 22.48
CA ASP A 144 4.67 2.64 22.99
C ASP A 144 5.42 1.96 24.16
N THR A 145 5.15 0.68 24.38
CA THR A 145 5.64 -0.09 25.53
C THR A 145 6.47 -1.28 25.08
N SER A 146 7.21 -1.91 26.00
CA SER A 146 8.00 -3.10 25.71
C SER A 146 7.17 -4.26 25.16
N VAL A 147 7.81 -5.15 24.42
CA VAL A 147 7.19 -6.32 23.74
C VAL A 147 6.37 -7.20 24.67
N GLY A 148 6.86 -7.40 25.91
CA GLY A 148 6.19 -8.24 26.92
C GLY A 148 4.99 -7.59 27.61
N SER A 149 4.66 -6.34 27.30
CA SER A 149 3.60 -5.62 27.99
C SER A 149 2.20 -6.17 27.65
N SER A 150 1.32 -6.16 28.64
CA SER A 150 -0.10 -6.50 28.43
C SER A 150 -0.78 -5.55 27.47
N TRP A 151 -0.33 -4.28 27.39
CA TRP A 151 -0.85 -3.30 26.46
C TRP A 151 -0.54 -3.67 25.01
N ALA A 152 0.71 -4.04 24.67
CA ALA A 152 1.08 -4.46 23.33
C ALA A 152 0.24 -5.66 22.87
N GLN A 153 0.06 -6.66 23.72
CA GLN A 153 -0.76 -7.83 23.40
C GLN A 153 -2.23 -7.46 23.20
N THR A 154 -2.79 -6.61 24.07
CA THR A 154 -4.19 -6.16 23.95
C THR A 154 -4.40 -5.35 22.67
N SER A 155 -3.51 -4.42 22.36
CA SER A 155 -3.58 -3.59 21.15
C SER A 155 -3.61 -4.44 19.87
N ILE A 156 -2.76 -5.47 19.78
CA ILE A 156 -2.72 -6.37 18.61
C ILE A 156 -4.01 -7.21 18.51
N ARG A 157 -4.58 -7.65 19.63
CA ARG A 157 -5.80 -8.47 19.64
C ARG A 157 -7.05 -7.69 19.31
N GLN A 158 -7.15 -6.45 19.77
CA GLN A 158 -8.31 -5.59 19.58
C GLN A 158 -8.36 -4.92 18.21
N ALA A 159 -7.23 -4.83 17.50
CA ALA A 159 -7.17 -4.15 16.22
C ALA A 159 -7.86 -4.90 15.08
N ASP A 160 -8.56 -4.16 14.20
CA ASP A 160 -9.01 -4.64 12.89
C ASP A 160 -7.87 -4.64 11.88
N CYS A 161 -6.97 -3.66 12.02
CA CYS A 161 -5.78 -3.52 11.19
C CYS A 161 -4.56 -3.26 12.07
N VAL A 162 -3.48 -3.95 11.79
CA VAL A 162 -2.17 -3.72 12.42
C VAL A 162 -1.25 -3.10 11.38
N LEU A 163 -0.76 -1.89 11.67
CA LEU A 163 0.28 -1.23 10.91
C LEU A 163 1.64 -1.56 11.54
N LEU A 164 2.42 -2.39 10.87
CA LEU A 164 3.81 -2.67 11.25
C LEU A 164 4.70 -1.56 10.71
N LEU A 165 5.33 -0.80 11.60
CA LEU A 165 6.20 0.32 11.25
C LEU A 165 7.65 -0.14 11.21
N GLY A 166 8.34 0.05 10.10
CA GLY A 166 9.76 -0.29 9.95
C GLY A 166 10.52 0.76 9.16
N PHE A 167 11.87 0.78 9.32
CA PHE A 167 12.71 1.59 8.45
C PHE A 167 12.84 0.93 7.08
N GLY A 168 12.67 1.70 6.00
CA GLY A 168 12.66 1.18 4.64
C GLY A 168 13.93 0.39 4.26
N ASP A 169 15.05 0.71 4.89
CA ASP A 169 16.38 0.15 4.59
C ASP A 169 16.75 -1.04 5.50
N ASP A 170 15.98 -1.37 6.54
CA ASP A 170 16.28 -2.43 7.51
C ASP A 170 15.17 -3.49 7.56
N PRO A 171 15.23 -4.53 6.71
CA PRO A 171 14.23 -5.59 6.65
C PRO A 171 14.36 -6.65 7.74
N SER A 172 15.15 -6.41 8.79
CA SER A 172 15.35 -7.36 9.89
C SER A 172 14.04 -7.70 10.62
N VAL A 173 13.94 -8.92 11.13
CA VAL A 173 12.77 -9.38 11.89
C VAL A 173 12.90 -8.97 13.34
N GLY A 174 12.11 -7.99 13.76
CA GLY A 174 12.13 -7.47 15.11
C GLY A 174 11.33 -8.30 16.12
N GLU A 175 11.46 -7.94 17.39
CA GLU A 175 10.78 -8.63 18.50
C GLU A 175 9.26 -8.44 18.47
N TYR A 176 8.79 -7.26 18.12
CA TYR A 176 7.35 -6.99 18.02
C TYR A 176 6.68 -7.74 16.87
N GLU A 177 7.42 -7.99 15.80
CA GLU A 177 6.94 -8.81 14.71
C GLU A 177 6.75 -10.27 15.15
N ARG A 178 7.68 -10.81 15.95
CA ARG A 178 7.53 -12.15 16.55
C ARG A 178 6.31 -12.22 17.46
N LEU A 179 6.08 -11.18 18.28
CA LEU A 179 4.87 -11.07 19.11
C LEU A 179 3.60 -11.04 18.24
N LEU A 180 3.59 -10.27 17.15
CA LEU A 180 2.46 -10.18 16.23
C LEU A 180 2.14 -11.54 15.59
N LEU A 181 3.16 -12.31 15.21
CA LEU A 181 3.00 -13.64 14.62
C LEU A 181 2.57 -14.69 15.64
N SER A 182 3.03 -14.60 16.88
CA SER A 182 2.63 -15.51 17.97
C SER A 182 1.21 -15.22 18.46
N THR A 183 0.72 -14.00 18.30
CA THR A 183 -0.61 -13.60 18.71
C THR A 183 -1.64 -14.05 17.68
N LYS A 184 -2.61 -14.89 18.09
CA LYS A 184 -3.72 -15.32 17.24
C LYS A 184 -4.65 -14.12 16.98
N THR A 185 -4.49 -13.46 15.86
CA THR A 185 -5.36 -12.34 15.44
C THR A 185 -5.78 -12.50 13.96
N THR A 186 -7.02 -12.14 13.67
CA THR A 186 -7.57 -12.04 12.32
C THR A 186 -7.39 -10.65 11.73
N ALA A 187 -6.73 -9.74 12.45
CA ALA A 187 -6.45 -8.39 12.00
C ALA A 187 -5.72 -8.39 10.64
N ARG A 188 -6.10 -7.47 9.78
CA ARG A 188 -5.36 -7.19 8.56
C ARG A 188 -3.99 -6.62 8.94
N LYS A 189 -2.94 -7.08 8.30
CA LYS A 189 -1.57 -6.65 8.58
C LYS A 189 -1.05 -5.86 7.39
N GLU A 190 -0.74 -4.60 7.60
CA GLU A 190 -0.15 -3.72 6.59
C GLU A 190 1.21 -3.21 7.08
N LEU A 191 2.14 -3.01 6.15
CA LEU A 191 3.49 -2.56 6.42
C LEU A 191 3.63 -1.08 6.11
N VAL A 192 4.21 -0.30 7.00
CA VAL A 192 4.56 1.10 6.76
C VAL A 192 6.07 1.25 6.82
N LEU A 193 6.65 1.60 5.68
CA LEU A 193 8.09 1.81 5.53
C LEU A 193 8.41 3.30 5.68
N LEU A 194 9.19 3.61 6.71
CA LEU A 194 9.62 4.96 7.04
C LEU A 194 10.91 5.30 6.30
N HIS A 195 10.92 6.45 5.65
CA HIS A 195 12.05 6.96 4.91
C HIS A 195 12.38 8.38 5.38
N ALA A 196 13.66 8.71 5.49
CA ALA A 196 14.11 10.07 5.81
C ALA A 196 13.79 11.06 4.67
N ASP A 197 13.74 10.55 3.45
CA ASP A 197 13.42 11.29 2.24
C ASP A 197 12.66 10.38 1.25
N ARG A 198 12.14 10.96 0.15
CA ARG A 198 11.39 10.22 -0.89
C ARG A 198 12.29 9.43 -1.85
N SER A 199 13.29 8.77 -1.33
CA SER A 199 14.13 7.87 -2.11
C SER A 199 14.03 6.45 -1.55
N VAL A 200 13.56 5.52 -2.39
CA VAL A 200 13.53 4.09 -2.09
C VAL A 200 14.68 3.43 -2.81
N VAL A 201 15.44 2.60 -2.10
CA VAL A 201 16.50 1.79 -2.72
C VAL A 201 15.82 0.69 -3.53
N PRO A 202 16.11 0.56 -4.84
CA PRO A 202 15.49 -0.47 -5.67
C PRO A 202 15.66 -1.87 -5.07
N GLY A 203 14.54 -2.58 -4.87
CA GLY A 203 14.51 -3.92 -4.30
C GLY A 203 14.46 -3.98 -2.77
N SER A 204 14.56 -2.86 -2.04
CA SER A 204 14.47 -2.87 -0.57
C SER A 204 13.09 -3.29 -0.08
N THR A 205 12.03 -2.83 -0.73
CA THR A 205 10.66 -3.24 -0.41
C THR A 205 10.45 -4.72 -0.65
N ARG A 206 11.02 -5.27 -1.72
CA ARG A 206 10.98 -6.71 -1.96
C ARG A 206 11.69 -7.50 -0.87
N ALA A 207 12.81 -6.99 -0.35
CA ALA A 207 13.50 -7.61 0.79
C ALA A 207 12.63 -7.63 2.05
N TRP A 208 11.82 -6.61 2.28
CA TRP A 208 10.83 -6.57 3.34
C TRP A 208 9.68 -7.55 3.12
N LEU A 209 9.13 -7.62 1.92
CA LEU A 209 7.92 -8.42 1.60
C LEU A 209 8.21 -9.90 1.45
N LYS A 210 9.40 -10.29 0.94
CA LYS A 210 9.74 -11.70 0.68
C LYS A 210 9.59 -12.62 1.89
N PRO A 211 10.10 -12.29 3.09
CA PRO A 211 9.90 -13.12 4.29
C PRO A 211 8.53 -12.95 4.94
N ARG A 212 7.66 -12.04 4.46
CA ARG A 212 6.40 -11.64 5.07
C ARG A 212 5.20 -11.78 4.13
N PRO A 213 4.87 -13.01 3.66
CA PRO A 213 3.76 -13.23 2.72
C PRO A 213 2.39 -12.89 3.33
N TRP A 214 2.31 -12.71 4.64
CA TRP A 214 1.13 -12.35 5.39
C TRP A 214 0.81 -10.85 5.38
N ILE A 215 1.68 -10.00 4.85
CA ILE A 215 1.40 -8.58 4.66
C ILE A 215 0.44 -8.40 3.49
N SER A 216 -0.67 -7.73 3.74
CA SER A 216 -1.72 -7.49 2.75
C SER A 216 -1.50 -6.24 1.89
N ALA A 217 -0.82 -5.23 2.43
CA ALA A 217 -0.46 -4.00 1.72
C ALA A 217 0.77 -3.36 2.38
N HIS A 218 1.46 -2.49 1.64
CA HIS A 218 2.57 -1.70 2.16
C HIS A 218 2.46 -0.24 1.75
N HIS A 219 3.08 0.63 2.53
CA HIS A 219 3.03 2.08 2.35
C HIS A 219 4.41 2.68 2.60
N HIS A 220 4.84 3.59 1.72
CA HIS A 220 6.03 4.40 1.91
C HIS A 220 5.63 5.74 2.52
N VAL A 221 6.27 6.14 3.61
CA VAL A 221 5.99 7.39 4.33
C VAL A 221 7.29 8.15 4.54
N GLU A 222 7.31 9.40 4.10
CA GLU A 222 8.41 10.32 4.38
C GLU A 222 8.28 10.83 5.81
N MET A 223 9.33 10.62 6.60
CA MET A 223 9.42 11.07 7.97
C MET A 223 10.77 11.75 8.21
N PRO A 224 10.89 13.05 7.93
CA PRO A 224 12.13 13.78 8.16
C PRO A 224 12.54 13.74 9.63
N GLY A 225 13.85 13.63 9.88
CA GLY A 225 14.41 13.59 11.24
C GLY A 225 14.63 12.18 11.81
N ILE A 226 14.25 11.12 11.09
CA ILE A 226 14.71 9.76 11.44
C ILE A 226 16.18 9.59 11.03
N PRO A 227 16.98 8.84 11.81
CA PRO A 227 18.35 8.54 11.42
C PRO A 227 18.35 7.84 10.06
N ALA A 228 19.18 8.34 9.14
CA ALA A 228 19.44 7.60 7.91
C ALA A 228 20.03 6.24 8.30
N SER A 229 19.41 5.16 7.83
CA SER A 229 19.88 3.81 8.13
C SER A 229 21.35 3.65 7.72
N THR A 230 22.14 3.15 8.67
CA THR A 230 23.53 2.72 8.43
C THR A 230 23.60 1.26 7.97
N ALA A 231 22.49 0.68 7.52
CA ALA A 231 22.46 -0.68 7.03
C ALA A 231 23.48 -0.85 5.88
N PRO A 232 24.43 -1.79 5.97
CA PRO A 232 25.35 -2.06 4.88
C PRO A 232 24.55 -2.47 3.65
N ALA A 233 24.95 -1.91 2.49
CA ALA A 233 24.35 -2.31 1.23
C ALA A 233 24.43 -3.82 1.09
N PRO A 234 23.36 -4.51 0.63
CA PRO A 234 23.38 -5.98 0.50
C PRO A 234 24.60 -6.40 -0.31
N ALA A 235 25.36 -7.37 0.22
CA ALA A 235 26.66 -7.81 -0.25
C ALA A 235 26.67 -8.37 -1.69
N ASP A 236 25.49 -8.57 -2.30
CA ASP A 236 25.32 -9.12 -3.65
C ASP A 236 25.26 -8.10 -4.78
N VAL A 237 25.51 -6.84 -4.51
CA VAL A 237 25.53 -5.82 -5.59
C VAL A 237 26.88 -5.84 -6.29
N ARG A 238 26.91 -6.38 -7.50
CA ARG A 238 28.10 -6.33 -8.37
C ARG A 238 28.64 -4.89 -8.41
N PRO A 239 29.97 -4.66 -8.34
CA PRO A 239 30.56 -3.33 -8.17
C PRO A 239 30.12 -2.29 -9.22
N MET A 240 29.78 -2.73 -10.43
CA MET A 240 29.20 -1.86 -11.47
C MET A 240 27.75 -1.41 -11.18
N GLN A 241 26.98 -2.20 -10.44
CA GLN A 241 25.62 -1.83 -10.02
C GLN A 241 25.69 -0.85 -8.82
N ALA A 242 26.64 -1.04 -7.90
CA ALA A 242 26.88 -0.12 -6.80
C ALA A 242 27.29 1.28 -7.30
N LEU A 243 28.13 1.39 -8.31
CA LEU A 243 28.50 2.65 -8.95
C LEU A 243 27.30 3.31 -9.66
N ARG A 244 26.43 2.53 -10.29
CA ARG A 244 25.21 3.05 -10.92
C ARG A 244 24.19 3.56 -9.90
N THR A 245 23.98 2.82 -8.82
CA THR A 245 23.09 3.26 -7.72
C THR A 245 23.67 4.47 -6.99
N LEU A 246 24.99 4.55 -6.83
CA LEU A 246 25.65 5.74 -6.27
C LEU A 246 25.48 6.97 -7.19
N LYS A 247 25.64 6.78 -8.48
CA LYS A 247 25.39 7.82 -9.48
C LYS A 247 23.95 8.28 -9.48
N GLU A 248 22.98 7.36 -9.42
CA GLU A 248 21.55 7.67 -9.32
C GLU A 248 21.21 8.40 -8.01
N ARG A 249 21.82 8.00 -6.89
CA ARG A 249 21.71 8.72 -5.60
C ARG A 249 22.31 10.13 -5.69
N LEU A 250 23.44 10.29 -6.36
CA LEU A 250 24.08 11.60 -6.57
C LEU A 250 23.25 12.47 -7.50
N GLU A 251 22.75 11.94 -8.62
CA GLU A 251 21.88 12.69 -9.54
C GLU A 251 20.56 13.10 -8.87
N THR A 252 19.99 12.25 -8.01
CA THR A 252 18.81 12.59 -7.19
C THR A 252 19.16 13.64 -6.13
N ARG A 253 20.32 13.57 -5.52
CA ARG A 253 20.79 14.58 -4.55
C ARG A 253 21.10 15.92 -5.23
N ILE A 254 21.80 15.91 -6.36
CA ILE A 254 22.13 17.13 -7.13
C ILE A 254 20.85 17.79 -7.67
N GLY A 255 19.90 17.02 -8.16
CA GLY A 255 18.58 17.53 -8.56
C GLY A 255 17.79 18.14 -7.39
N ARG A 256 18.09 17.73 -6.14
CA ARG A 256 17.48 18.29 -4.91
C ARG A 256 18.21 19.51 -4.35
N THR A 257 19.53 19.61 -4.49
CA THR A 257 20.27 20.83 -4.11
C THR A 257 19.83 22.01 -4.97
N HIS A 258 19.55 21.81 -6.24
CA HIS A 258 18.91 22.85 -7.08
C HIS A 258 17.46 23.18 -6.66
N ARG A 259 16.72 22.25 -6.03
CA ARG A 259 15.39 22.50 -5.48
C ARG A 259 15.42 23.19 -4.09
N ARG A 260 16.45 22.97 -3.29
CA ARG A 260 16.58 23.61 -1.96
C ARG A 260 16.91 25.11 -2.01
N HIS A 261 17.42 25.60 -3.16
CA HIS A 261 17.68 27.05 -3.36
C HIS A 261 16.50 27.81 -4.01
N GLY A 262 15.47 27.10 -4.48
CA GLY A 262 14.20 27.70 -4.87
C GLY A 262 13.18 27.30 -3.82
N GLY A 263 12.79 28.22 -2.94
CA GLY A 263 11.93 28.14 -1.78
C GLY A 263 11.20 26.80 -1.55
N GLU A 264 11.24 26.27 -0.34
CA GLU A 264 10.40 25.17 0.12
C GLU A 264 8.94 25.46 -0.24
N THR A 265 8.50 24.97 -1.40
CA THR A 265 7.08 24.80 -1.62
C THR A 265 6.67 23.64 -0.69
N THR A 266 6.36 23.97 0.55
CA THR A 266 5.73 23.05 1.49
C THR A 266 4.50 22.51 0.76
N ARG A 267 4.51 21.21 0.45
CA ARG A 267 3.32 20.57 -0.09
C ARG A 267 2.16 20.84 0.86
N PRO A 268 0.98 21.17 0.34
CA PRO A 268 -0.21 21.31 1.19
C PRO A 268 -0.36 20.07 2.06
N ALA A 269 -0.80 20.23 3.30
CA ALA A 269 -0.87 19.16 4.30
C ALA A 269 -1.66 17.93 3.82
N HIS A 270 -2.74 18.15 3.06
CA HIS A 270 -3.57 17.07 2.49
C HIS A 270 -2.88 16.22 1.41
N PHE A 271 -1.74 16.66 0.85
CA PHE A 271 -0.88 15.86 -0.04
C PHE A 271 0.22 15.11 0.71
N SER A 272 0.30 15.22 2.03
CA SER A 272 1.30 14.52 2.83
C SER A 272 1.06 13.00 2.79
N ASP A 273 2.12 12.22 3.04
CA ASP A 273 2.00 10.77 3.10
C ASP A 273 1.19 10.30 4.31
N PHE A 274 1.22 11.07 5.40
CA PHE A 274 0.37 10.85 6.57
C PHE A 274 -1.11 11.10 6.23
N ALA A 275 -1.44 12.14 5.45
CA ALA A 275 -2.81 12.40 5.00
C ALA A 275 -3.29 11.28 4.05
N ARG A 276 -2.42 10.76 3.17
CA ARG A 276 -2.72 9.60 2.33
C ARG A 276 -3.04 8.37 3.18
N LEU A 277 -2.23 8.11 4.22
CA LEU A 277 -2.47 6.99 5.13
C LEU A 277 -3.77 7.18 5.93
N ALA A 278 -4.06 8.40 6.39
CA ALA A 278 -5.31 8.74 7.08
C ALA A 278 -6.53 8.47 6.18
N ARG A 279 -6.52 8.92 4.92
CA ARG A 279 -7.58 8.61 3.95
C ARG A 279 -7.71 7.11 3.71
N ARG A 280 -6.58 6.40 3.64
CA ARG A 280 -6.58 4.93 3.49
C ARG A 280 -7.29 4.23 4.64
N LEU A 281 -6.96 4.59 5.87
CA LEU A 281 -7.52 3.97 7.07
C LEU A 281 -9.02 4.28 7.25
N CYS A 282 -9.48 5.40 6.73
CA CYS A 282 -10.89 5.81 6.77
C CYS A 282 -11.70 5.40 5.53
N GLY A 283 -11.09 4.69 4.56
CA GLY A 283 -11.78 4.29 3.33
C GLY A 283 -12.07 5.44 2.36
N LEU A 284 -11.31 6.54 2.45
CA LEU A 284 -11.46 7.75 1.64
C LEU A 284 -10.36 7.90 0.57
N SER A 285 -9.57 6.86 0.33
CA SER A 285 -8.51 6.89 -0.69
C SER A 285 -9.05 7.14 -2.09
N ILE A 286 -8.37 8.00 -2.84
CA ILE A 286 -8.69 8.31 -4.22
C ILE A 286 -7.76 7.51 -5.14
N GLY A 287 -8.36 6.60 -5.91
CA GLY A 287 -7.68 5.80 -6.93
C GLY A 287 -7.90 6.39 -8.32
N LEU A 288 -6.83 6.54 -9.09
CA LEU A 288 -6.88 6.99 -10.47
C LEU A 288 -6.46 5.87 -11.43
N VAL A 289 -7.32 5.54 -12.39
CA VAL A 289 -7.03 4.55 -13.43
C VAL A 289 -6.96 5.25 -14.78
N LEU A 290 -5.83 5.07 -15.48
CA LEU A 290 -5.55 5.70 -16.75
C LEU A 290 -5.66 4.68 -17.88
N GLY A 291 -6.53 4.95 -18.84
CA GLY A 291 -6.77 4.08 -19.99
C GLY A 291 -5.67 4.11 -21.05
N GLY A 292 -5.66 3.10 -21.92
CA GLY A 292 -4.83 3.06 -23.12
C GLY A 292 -5.20 4.12 -24.15
N GLY A 293 -4.40 4.30 -25.19
CA GLY A 293 -4.72 5.23 -26.28
C GLY A 293 -3.51 5.77 -27.05
N GLY A 294 -2.35 5.17 -26.92
CA GLY A 294 -1.13 5.58 -27.64
C GLY A 294 -0.79 7.07 -27.41
N ALA A 295 -0.64 7.86 -28.47
CA ALA A 295 -0.28 9.28 -28.37
C ALA A 295 -1.30 10.12 -27.59
N ARG A 296 -2.58 9.69 -27.50
CA ARG A 296 -3.61 10.37 -26.70
C ARG A 296 -3.31 10.34 -25.19
N GLY A 297 -2.41 9.46 -24.73
CA GLY A 297 -1.94 9.43 -23.35
C GLY A 297 -1.29 10.72 -22.86
N CYS A 298 -0.91 11.63 -23.75
CA CYS A 298 -0.47 12.99 -23.37
C CYS A 298 -1.55 13.73 -22.56
N ALA A 299 -2.84 13.47 -22.82
CA ALA A 299 -3.95 14.05 -22.07
C ALA A 299 -3.93 13.67 -20.58
N HIS A 300 -3.45 12.47 -20.23
CA HIS A 300 -3.34 12.03 -18.83
C HIS A 300 -2.44 12.93 -18.00
N MET A 301 -1.37 13.48 -18.62
CA MET A 301 -0.49 14.44 -17.94
C MET A 301 -1.22 15.76 -17.62
N GLY A 302 -2.11 16.20 -18.51
CA GLY A 302 -2.96 17.36 -18.28
C GLY A 302 -3.97 17.13 -17.17
N VAL A 303 -4.58 15.94 -17.14
CA VAL A 303 -5.52 15.55 -16.06
C VAL A 303 -4.81 15.52 -14.70
N LEU A 304 -3.65 14.84 -14.59
CA LEU A 304 -2.86 14.80 -13.36
C LEU A 304 -2.49 16.21 -12.88
N ARG A 305 -2.10 17.08 -13.81
CA ARG A 305 -1.78 18.47 -13.50
C ARG A 305 -3.00 19.23 -12.97
N ALA A 306 -4.14 19.10 -13.61
CA ALA A 306 -5.38 19.74 -13.18
C ALA A 306 -5.85 19.25 -11.80
N LEU A 307 -5.66 17.94 -11.49
CA LEU A 307 -5.95 17.39 -10.17
C LEU A 307 -5.03 18.00 -9.10
N GLU A 308 -3.71 18.07 -9.35
CA GLU A 308 -2.77 18.71 -8.43
C GLU A 308 -3.08 20.19 -8.21
N GLU A 309 -3.37 20.94 -9.29
CA GLU A 309 -3.72 22.36 -9.24
C GLU A 309 -5.04 22.62 -8.48
N ARG A 310 -5.99 21.68 -8.51
CA ARG A 310 -7.26 21.75 -7.78
C ARG A 310 -7.19 21.20 -6.37
N GLY A 311 -6.02 20.76 -5.93
CA GLY A 311 -5.87 20.21 -4.59
C GLY A 311 -6.48 18.81 -4.41
N ILE A 312 -6.74 18.06 -5.48
CA ILE A 312 -7.30 16.71 -5.40
C ILE A 312 -6.14 15.71 -5.30
N PRO A 313 -5.97 15.05 -4.15
CA PRO A 313 -4.89 14.09 -3.97
C PRO A 313 -5.19 12.78 -4.69
N VAL A 314 -4.14 12.16 -5.23
CA VAL A 314 -4.20 10.82 -5.82
C VAL A 314 -3.41 9.88 -4.91
N ASP A 315 -4.09 8.89 -4.33
CA ASP A 315 -3.53 8.00 -3.32
C ASP A 315 -3.00 6.68 -3.90
N MET A 316 -3.55 6.25 -5.04
CA MET A 316 -3.11 5.08 -5.80
C MET A 316 -3.36 5.30 -7.29
N VAL A 317 -2.55 4.69 -8.12
CA VAL A 317 -2.69 4.83 -9.57
C VAL A 317 -2.55 3.48 -10.27
N GLY A 318 -3.22 3.35 -11.40
CA GLY A 318 -3.05 2.20 -12.27
C GLY A 318 -3.34 2.57 -13.71
N GLY A 319 -3.01 1.67 -14.63
CA GLY A 319 -3.32 1.95 -16.02
C GLY A 319 -2.98 0.82 -16.97
N THR A 320 -3.45 1.02 -18.21
CA THR A 320 -3.24 0.13 -19.35
C THR A 320 -2.45 0.87 -20.42
N SER A 321 -1.55 0.19 -21.11
CA SER A 321 -0.81 0.74 -22.25
C SER A 321 -0.10 2.05 -21.88
N ILE A 322 -0.28 3.11 -22.67
CA ILE A 322 0.27 4.45 -22.34
C ILE A 322 -0.20 4.96 -20.98
N GLY A 323 -1.40 4.56 -20.53
CA GLY A 323 -1.89 4.88 -19.19
C GLY A 323 -1.04 4.23 -18.10
N SER A 324 -0.57 2.99 -18.30
CA SER A 324 0.37 2.32 -17.38
C SER A 324 1.69 3.07 -17.28
N PHE A 325 2.19 3.58 -18.40
CA PHE A 325 3.42 4.37 -18.44
C PHE A 325 3.28 5.69 -17.67
N VAL A 326 2.21 6.44 -17.92
CA VAL A 326 1.95 7.71 -17.22
C VAL A 326 1.70 7.49 -15.74
N ALA A 327 0.86 6.50 -15.38
CA ALA A 327 0.58 6.13 -14.00
C ALA A 327 1.84 5.69 -13.25
N GLY A 328 2.69 4.87 -13.88
CA GLY A 328 3.95 4.41 -13.30
C GLY A 328 4.95 5.56 -13.08
N LEU A 329 5.04 6.51 -14.01
CA LEU A 329 5.87 7.70 -13.81
C LEU A 329 5.37 8.53 -12.63
N TYR A 330 4.06 8.73 -12.52
CA TYR A 330 3.46 9.48 -11.43
C TYR A 330 3.63 8.77 -10.08
N ALA A 331 3.44 7.45 -10.04
CA ALA A 331 3.64 6.65 -8.84
C ALA A 331 5.09 6.71 -8.33
N ARG A 332 6.05 6.69 -9.25
CA ARG A 332 7.48 6.77 -8.94
C ARG A 332 7.90 8.14 -8.44
N GLU A 333 7.50 9.20 -9.15
CA GLU A 333 7.98 10.57 -8.89
C GLU A 333 7.16 11.27 -7.79
N GLY A 334 5.91 10.85 -7.60
CA GLY A 334 4.97 11.47 -6.67
C GLY A 334 4.63 12.93 -7.01
N GLY A 335 4.70 13.33 -8.28
CA GLY A 335 4.34 14.66 -8.75
C GLY A 335 4.40 14.79 -10.28
N VAL A 336 3.53 15.64 -10.83
CA VAL A 336 3.33 15.75 -12.28
C VAL A 336 4.52 16.40 -13.01
N VAL A 337 5.21 17.34 -12.40
CA VAL A 337 6.32 18.09 -13.04
C VAL A 337 7.47 17.17 -13.42
N SER A 338 7.90 16.33 -12.47
CA SER A 338 8.97 15.34 -12.70
C SER A 338 8.56 14.29 -13.71
N SER A 339 7.32 13.80 -13.61
CA SER A 339 6.72 12.82 -14.52
C SER A 339 6.66 13.34 -15.96
N LEU A 340 6.22 14.60 -16.14
CA LEU A 340 6.19 15.26 -17.43
C LEU A 340 7.57 15.39 -18.07
N GLY A 341 8.59 15.71 -17.27
CA GLY A 341 9.98 15.79 -17.75
C GLY A 341 10.50 14.46 -18.30
N ARG A 342 10.15 13.33 -17.66
CA ARG A 342 10.50 11.98 -18.14
C ARG A 342 9.68 11.59 -19.37
N ALA A 343 8.38 11.86 -19.35
CA ALA A 343 7.49 11.58 -20.49
C ALA A 343 7.92 12.33 -21.75
N LYS A 344 8.29 13.62 -21.64
CA LYS A 344 8.83 14.42 -22.78
C LYS A 344 10.11 13.81 -23.34
N ARG A 345 11.03 13.34 -22.48
CA ARG A 345 12.27 12.70 -22.93
C ARG A 345 11.99 11.36 -23.64
N PHE A 346 11.03 10.59 -23.17
CA PHE A 346 10.59 9.37 -23.84
C PHE A 346 9.95 9.69 -25.19
N ALA A 347 8.99 10.62 -25.24
CA ALA A 347 8.32 11.03 -26.47
C ALA A 347 9.31 11.55 -27.53
N GLY A 348 10.25 12.41 -27.14
CA GLY A 348 11.29 12.92 -28.06
C GLY A 348 12.21 11.82 -28.61
N ARG A 349 12.42 10.73 -27.83
CA ARG A 349 13.15 9.58 -28.31
C ARG A 349 12.35 8.77 -29.32
N MET A 350 11.07 8.56 -29.07
CA MET A 350 10.16 7.81 -29.96
C MET A 350 9.84 8.59 -31.25
N ALA A 351 9.87 9.90 -31.22
CA ALA A 351 9.67 10.76 -32.39
C ALA A 351 10.82 10.74 -33.42
N SER A 352 11.96 10.11 -33.09
CA SER A 352 13.11 10.07 -33.98
C SER A 352 12.94 9.03 -35.09
N LEU A 353 12.70 9.50 -36.32
CA LEU A 353 12.52 8.65 -37.49
C LEU A 353 13.73 7.71 -37.73
N TRP A 354 14.95 8.22 -37.56
CA TRP A 354 16.16 7.41 -37.70
C TRP A 354 16.24 6.24 -36.76
N ARG A 355 15.82 6.42 -35.50
CA ARG A 355 15.77 5.35 -34.51
C ARG A 355 14.68 4.33 -34.84
N PHE A 356 13.56 4.79 -35.34
CA PHE A 356 12.48 3.91 -35.80
C PHE A 356 12.94 3.06 -36.99
N VAL A 357 13.53 3.66 -38.01
CA VAL A 357 14.03 2.94 -39.19
C VAL A 357 15.13 1.92 -38.80
N ALA A 358 16.02 2.30 -37.88
CA ALA A 358 17.08 1.41 -37.40
C ALA A 358 16.56 0.23 -36.56
N ASP A 359 15.33 0.30 -36.04
CA ASP A 359 14.68 -0.74 -35.22
C ASP A 359 13.72 -1.62 -36.05
N VAL A 360 13.50 -1.31 -37.33
CA VAL A 360 12.67 -2.12 -38.24
C VAL A 360 13.35 -3.44 -38.55
N THR A 361 12.57 -4.51 -38.54
CA THR A 361 13.01 -5.86 -38.86
C THR A 361 12.07 -6.54 -39.86
N TYR A 362 12.45 -7.71 -40.34
CA TYR A 362 11.57 -8.50 -41.19
C TYR A 362 10.35 -8.98 -40.39
N PRO A 363 9.10 -8.70 -40.82
CA PRO A 363 7.91 -8.79 -39.98
C PRO A 363 7.37 -10.21 -39.82
N LEU A 364 8.17 -11.15 -39.30
CA LEU A 364 7.68 -12.49 -38.95
C LEU A 364 6.80 -12.48 -37.70
N VAL A 365 7.19 -11.72 -36.67
CA VAL A 365 6.47 -11.63 -35.40
C VAL A 365 6.05 -10.17 -35.13
N SER A 366 6.91 -9.22 -35.49
CA SER A 366 6.68 -7.79 -35.31
C SER A 366 7.43 -6.96 -36.33
N TYR A 367 6.98 -5.74 -36.58
CA TYR A 367 7.65 -4.79 -37.51
C TYR A 367 8.93 -4.21 -36.94
N THR A 368 9.12 -4.18 -35.61
CA THR A 368 10.32 -3.66 -34.97
C THR A 368 10.94 -4.68 -34.02
N THR A 369 12.24 -4.57 -33.75
CA THR A 369 12.93 -5.38 -32.74
C THR A 369 12.52 -5.00 -31.32
N GLY A 370 11.97 -3.82 -31.13
CA GLY A 370 11.59 -3.25 -29.83
C GLY A 370 12.78 -2.75 -28.99
N HIS A 371 14.01 -2.74 -29.54
CA HIS A 371 15.20 -2.35 -28.79
C HIS A 371 15.12 -0.89 -28.31
N GLU A 372 14.80 0.04 -29.22
CA GLU A 372 14.71 1.46 -28.88
C GLU A 372 13.54 1.76 -27.95
N PHE A 373 12.44 1.04 -28.11
CA PHE A 373 11.28 1.11 -27.24
C PHE A 373 11.62 0.64 -25.81
N ASN A 374 12.21 -0.55 -25.68
CA ASN A 374 12.68 -1.11 -24.41
C ASN A 374 13.64 -0.17 -23.70
N ARG A 375 14.64 0.36 -24.45
CA ARG A 375 15.64 1.30 -23.93
C ARG A 375 15.00 2.62 -23.49
N GLY A 376 13.96 3.08 -24.19
CA GLY A 376 13.20 4.28 -23.84
C GLY A 376 12.49 4.11 -22.49
N ILE A 377 11.73 3.02 -22.33
CA ILE A 377 10.98 2.71 -21.09
C ILE A 377 11.97 2.44 -19.95
N PHE A 378 13.01 1.64 -20.18
CA PHE A 378 14.02 1.36 -19.16
C PHE A 378 14.67 2.64 -18.62
N LYS A 379 14.98 3.62 -19.48
CA LYS A 379 15.53 4.92 -19.03
C LYS A 379 14.56 5.72 -18.16
N CYS A 380 13.25 5.48 -18.28
CA CYS A 380 12.24 6.13 -17.45
C CYS A 380 12.13 5.51 -16.07
N PHE A 381 12.18 4.19 -15.98
CA PHE A 381 11.94 3.46 -14.73
C PHE A 381 13.22 2.92 -14.07
N LEU A 382 14.29 2.71 -14.86
CA LEU A 382 15.53 2.10 -14.41
C LEU A 382 15.28 0.72 -13.74
N ASN A 383 15.90 0.48 -12.59
CA ASN A 383 15.73 -0.76 -11.81
C ASN A 383 14.63 -0.69 -10.77
N THR A 384 13.73 0.31 -10.86
CA THR A 384 12.63 0.46 -9.91
C THR A 384 11.65 -0.72 -10.04
N HIS A 385 11.30 -1.35 -8.93
CA HIS A 385 10.23 -2.32 -8.87
C HIS A 385 8.89 -1.62 -8.62
N ILE A 386 7.79 -2.28 -8.95
CA ILE A 386 6.44 -1.76 -8.71
C ILE A 386 6.23 -1.51 -7.21
N GLU A 387 6.67 -2.44 -6.38
CA GLU A 387 6.60 -2.38 -4.93
C GLU A 387 7.48 -1.28 -4.29
N ASP A 388 8.51 -0.79 -5.00
CA ASP A 388 9.35 0.31 -4.54
C ASP A 388 8.77 1.69 -4.89
N MET A 389 7.63 1.75 -5.59
CA MET A 389 7.02 3.01 -5.97
C MET A 389 6.39 3.72 -4.78
N TRP A 390 6.49 5.04 -4.79
CA TRP A 390 6.00 5.87 -3.68
C TRP A 390 4.48 5.78 -3.49
N LEU A 391 3.73 5.73 -4.60
CA LEU A 391 2.30 5.44 -4.58
C LEU A 391 2.06 3.98 -4.99
N PRO A 392 1.07 3.30 -4.41
CA PRO A 392 0.61 2.02 -4.90
C PRO A 392 0.29 2.10 -6.38
N PHE A 393 0.89 1.20 -7.16
CA PHE A 393 0.76 1.16 -8.60
C PHE A 393 0.41 -0.24 -9.09
N PHE A 394 -0.40 -0.30 -10.13
CA PHE A 394 -0.61 -1.52 -10.90
C PHE A 394 -0.69 -1.22 -12.39
N CYS A 395 -0.32 -2.19 -13.20
CA CYS A 395 -0.60 -2.22 -14.62
C CYS A 395 -1.11 -3.60 -15.02
N ASN A 396 -1.80 -3.68 -16.15
CA ASN A 396 -2.29 -4.94 -16.67
C ASN A 396 -1.68 -5.23 -18.04
N THR A 397 -1.61 -6.51 -18.35
CA THR A 397 -1.23 -7.06 -19.66
C THR A 397 -2.23 -8.12 -20.07
N THR A 398 -2.27 -8.41 -21.36
CA THR A 398 -2.97 -9.58 -21.89
C THR A 398 -1.99 -10.74 -22.04
N ASN A 399 -2.20 -11.80 -21.29
CA ASN A 399 -1.46 -13.07 -21.47
C ASN A 399 -2.09 -13.86 -22.61
N ILE A 400 -1.45 -13.89 -23.77
CA ILE A 400 -1.96 -14.59 -24.96
C ILE A 400 -1.74 -16.11 -24.89
N THR A 401 -0.83 -16.58 -24.03
CA THR A 401 -0.62 -18.02 -23.81
C THR A 401 -1.83 -18.64 -23.12
N TRP A 402 -2.46 -17.92 -22.19
CA TRP A 402 -3.61 -18.39 -21.42
C TRP A 402 -4.91 -17.62 -21.72
N SER A 403 -4.90 -16.73 -22.71
CA SER A 403 -6.07 -15.93 -23.12
C SER A 403 -6.75 -15.22 -21.93
N ARG A 404 -5.96 -14.58 -21.08
CA ARG A 404 -6.47 -13.87 -19.89
C ARG A 404 -5.74 -12.57 -19.63
N MET A 405 -6.43 -11.66 -18.94
CA MET A 405 -5.81 -10.45 -18.40
C MET A 405 -5.00 -10.79 -17.15
N GLU A 406 -3.81 -10.21 -17.04
CA GLU A 406 -2.97 -10.29 -15.85
C GLU A 406 -2.71 -8.90 -15.29
N VAL A 407 -2.80 -8.78 -13.95
CA VAL A 407 -2.54 -7.53 -13.25
C VAL A 407 -1.23 -7.65 -12.47
N HIS A 408 -0.32 -6.73 -12.73
CA HIS A 408 1.01 -6.71 -12.15
C HIS A 408 1.08 -5.65 -11.05
N THR A 409 1.38 -6.09 -9.83
CA THR A 409 1.53 -5.27 -8.63
C THR A 409 2.92 -5.40 -8.00
N SER A 410 3.80 -6.19 -8.61
CA SER A 410 5.17 -6.44 -8.15
C SER A 410 6.11 -6.76 -9.32
N GLY A 411 7.40 -6.62 -9.09
CA GLY A 411 8.44 -6.88 -10.07
C GLY A 411 8.92 -5.64 -10.80
N TYR A 412 9.79 -5.80 -11.81
CA TYR A 412 10.38 -4.65 -12.52
C TYR A 412 9.34 -3.83 -13.27
N ALA A 413 9.15 -2.58 -12.87
CA ALA A 413 8.15 -1.70 -13.43
C ALA A 413 8.31 -1.49 -14.94
N TRP A 414 9.55 -1.25 -15.43
CA TRP A 414 9.80 -1.07 -16.85
C TRP A 414 9.36 -2.26 -17.69
N ARG A 415 9.49 -3.49 -17.13
CA ARG A 415 9.17 -4.72 -17.83
C ARG A 415 7.67 -4.87 -18.04
N TYR A 416 6.88 -4.72 -16.98
CA TYR A 416 5.43 -4.86 -17.08
C TYR A 416 4.74 -3.68 -17.76
N VAL A 417 5.23 -2.45 -17.56
CA VAL A 417 4.77 -1.30 -18.34
C VAL A 417 5.07 -1.50 -19.82
N ARG A 418 6.25 -2.03 -20.17
CA ARG A 418 6.59 -2.39 -21.55
C ARG A 418 5.65 -3.46 -22.09
N GLY A 419 5.34 -4.49 -21.32
CA GLY A 419 4.37 -5.53 -21.67
C GLY A 419 3.00 -4.93 -21.99
N SER A 420 2.51 -4.08 -21.08
CA SER A 420 1.25 -3.34 -21.21
C SER A 420 1.19 -2.38 -22.41
N MET A 421 2.33 -2.00 -22.98
CA MET A 421 2.44 -1.13 -24.18
C MET A 421 2.84 -1.91 -25.43
N SER A 422 2.86 -3.23 -25.39
CA SER A 422 3.28 -4.08 -26.51
C SER A 422 2.13 -4.32 -27.46
N LEU A 423 1.93 -3.40 -28.41
CA LEU A 423 0.96 -3.62 -29.50
C LEU A 423 1.39 -4.81 -30.33
N ALA A 424 0.50 -5.81 -30.43
CA ALA A 424 0.73 -7.01 -31.20
C ALA A 424 1.07 -6.69 -32.67
N GLY A 425 2.12 -7.30 -33.20
CA GLY A 425 2.62 -7.05 -34.55
C GLY A 425 3.53 -5.83 -34.67
N LEU A 426 3.43 -4.81 -33.82
CA LEU A 426 4.32 -3.65 -33.89
C LEU A 426 5.61 -3.88 -33.08
N VAL A 427 5.47 -4.38 -31.86
CA VAL A 427 6.56 -4.67 -30.93
C VAL A 427 6.46 -6.14 -30.50
N PRO A 428 7.56 -6.88 -30.35
CA PRO A 428 7.49 -8.27 -29.94
C PRO A 428 6.87 -8.41 -28.53
N PRO A 429 6.14 -9.50 -28.24
CA PRO A 429 5.56 -9.75 -26.92
C PRO A 429 6.65 -9.78 -25.83
N LEU A 430 6.28 -9.46 -24.61
CA LEU A 430 7.14 -9.70 -23.46
C LEU A 430 7.03 -11.15 -23.04
N ILE A 431 8.17 -11.84 -22.98
CA ILE A 431 8.22 -13.20 -22.45
C ILE A 431 8.51 -13.15 -20.94
N ASP A 432 7.61 -13.70 -20.14
CA ASP A 432 7.72 -13.76 -18.69
C ASP A 432 7.30 -15.14 -18.18
N GLU A 433 8.22 -15.86 -17.54
CA GLU A 433 8.00 -17.22 -17.02
C GLU A 433 7.32 -18.18 -18.04
N GLY A 434 7.71 -18.10 -19.30
CA GLY A 434 7.14 -18.91 -20.40
C GLY A 434 5.82 -18.38 -20.97
N ASN A 435 5.28 -17.30 -20.43
CA ASN A 435 4.07 -16.65 -20.92
C ASN A 435 4.39 -15.50 -21.88
N MET A 436 3.54 -15.29 -22.86
CA MET A 436 3.60 -14.17 -23.77
C MET A 436 2.62 -13.08 -23.34
N LEU A 437 3.15 -11.92 -22.98
CA LEU A 437 2.39 -10.75 -22.51
C LEU A 437 2.40 -9.65 -23.57
N VAL A 438 1.22 -9.11 -23.85
CA VAL A 438 0.98 -8.01 -24.80
C VAL A 438 0.06 -6.95 -24.18
N ASP A 439 -0.20 -5.86 -24.94
CA ASP A 439 -1.15 -4.78 -24.59
C ASP A 439 -2.61 -5.26 -24.57
#